data_68bb21111baf43fde76de4334e3d1e66
#
_entry.id   68bb21111baf43fde76de4334e3d1e66
#
_cell.length_a   1.000
_cell.length_b   1.000
_cell.length_c   1.000
_cell.angle_alpha   90.00
_cell.angle_beta   90.00
_cell.angle_gamma   90.00
#
_symmetry.space_group_name_H-M   'P 1'
#
loop_
_entity.id
_entity.type
_entity.pdbx_description
1 polymer ?
#
loop_
_entity_poly.entity_id
_entity_poly.type
_entity_poly.pdbx_seq_one_letter_code
_entity_poly.pdbx_strand_id
1 'polypeptide(L)'
;MTEARARPIDGIVIHSALTDGTRVCLRTIKPDDEERIRDGIARLSAESRYLRFFSPAPALPDEVVHRLADVDGHDHIAWGAICSECPGWPAIGAVHAVRNQPDGRVGEYSVAVLDEFHGKGLARMMTAALLVDCHAEGLIGLDVHTLSENHAASRLVHALGGTWKGESAGVAEYCLDVGAAIAALRADTDAPGVQHVFEQLGV
;
A
#
# COMPACT_ATOMS: atom_id res chain seq x y z
N MET A 1 21.76 -6.29 -19.54
CA MET A 1 20.66 -7.02 -18.88
C MET A 1 21.15 -7.30 -17.47
N THR A 2 20.73 -6.47 -16.52
CA THR A 2 21.06 -6.71 -15.10
C THR A 2 20.11 -7.82 -14.64
N GLU A 3 20.65 -8.95 -14.22
CA GLU A 3 19.85 -10.00 -13.57
C GLU A 3 19.16 -9.38 -12.36
N ALA A 4 17.83 -9.42 -12.33
CA ALA A 4 17.06 -8.99 -11.18
C ALA A 4 17.52 -9.82 -9.98
N ARG A 5 18.08 -9.14 -8.99
CA ARG A 5 18.52 -9.78 -7.73
C ARG A 5 17.28 -10.29 -7.01
N ALA A 6 17.16 -11.61 -6.86
CA ALA A 6 16.06 -12.20 -6.11
C ALA A 6 16.06 -11.62 -4.68
N ARG A 7 14.93 -11.01 -4.29
CA ARG A 7 14.76 -10.43 -2.96
C ARG A 7 14.29 -11.51 -1.98
N PRO A 8 14.64 -11.42 -0.69
CA PRO A 8 14.17 -12.38 0.31
C PRO A 8 12.64 -12.48 0.39
N ILE A 9 11.92 -11.43 -0.04
CA ILE A 9 10.46 -11.30 0.03
C ILE A 9 9.76 -11.79 -1.25
N ASP A 10 10.50 -12.00 -2.35
CA ASP A 10 9.91 -12.47 -3.61
C ASP A 10 9.29 -13.86 -3.47
N GLY A 11 8.01 -13.94 -3.85
CA GLY A 11 7.25 -15.19 -3.78
C GLY A 11 6.57 -15.47 -2.45
N ILE A 12 6.78 -14.64 -1.43
CA ILE A 12 6.04 -14.77 -0.17
C ILE A 12 4.57 -14.41 -0.40
N VAL A 13 3.69 -15.28 0.07
CA VAL A 13 2.25 -15.06 0.13
C VAL A 13 1.83 -15.12 1.59
N ILE A 14 1.33 -13.99 2.10
CA ILE A 14 0.89 -13.86 3.49
C ILE A 14 -0.60 -14.19 3.56
N HIS A 15 -0.98 -15.19 4.33
CA HIS A 15 -2.37 -15.52 4.61
C HIS A 15 -2.79 -14.98 5.96
N SER A 16 -3.85 -14.17 6.02
CA SER A 16 -4.32 -13.57 7.25
C SER A 16 -5.84 -13.33 7.20
N ALA A 17 -6.37 -12.67 8.24
CA ALA A 17 -7.76 -12.27 8.31
C ALA A 17 -7.89 -10.80 8.72
N LEU A 18 -8.90 -10.14 8.21
CA LEU A 18 -9.32 -8.81 8.63
C LEU A 18 -9.99 -8.87 10.03
N THR A 19 -10.24 -7.72 10.62
CA THR A 19 -10.86 -7.65 11.96
C THR A 19 -12.28 -8.24 12.03
N ASP A 20 -12.99 -8.34 10.90
CA ASP A 20 -14.30 -8.98 10.78
C ASP A 20 -14.22 -10.49 10.45
N GLY A 21 -13.02 -11.06 10.38
CA GLY A 21 -12.78 -12.46 10.07
C GLY A 21 -12.62 -12.75 8.57
N THR A 22 -12.84 -11.80 7.67
CA THR A 22 -12.66 -11.99 6.22
C THR A 22 -11.24 -12.44 5.91
N ARG A 23 -11.10 -13.59 5.25
CA ARG A 23 -9.78 -14.13 4.89
C ARG A 23 -9.20 -13.44 3.67
N VAL A 24 -7.92 -13.05 3.81
CA VAL A 24 -7.19 -12.32 2.78
C VAL A 24 -5.81 -12.94 2.55
N CYS A 25 -5.31 -12.71 1.36
CA CYS A 25 -3.95 -13.06 0.98
C CYS A 25 -3.25 -11.79 0.49
N LEU A 26 -2.05 -11.53 1.03
CA LEU A 26 -1.21 -10.41 0.59
C LEU A 26 0.02 -10.96 -0.12
N ARG A 27 0.40 -10.34 -1.23
CA ARG A 27 1.61 -10.65 -1.97
C ARG A 27 2.11 -9.43 -2.73
N THR A 28 3.35 -9.48 -3.20
CA THR A 28 3.89 -8.46 -4.11
C THR A 28 3.07 -8.43 -5.40
N ILE A 29 2.86 -7.22 -5.92
CA ILE A 29 2.25 -6.99 -7.24
C ILE A 29 3.29 -7.36 -8.31
N LYS A 30 2.80 -7.88 -9.44
CA LYS A 30 3.59 -8.28 -10.60
C LYS A 30 3.03 -7.62 -11.86
N PRO A 31 3.82 -7.51 -12.94
CA PRO A 31 3.35 -6.96 -14.21
C PRO A 31 2.06 -7.65 -14.74
N ASP A 32 1.93 -8.95 -14.53
CA ASP A 32 0.74 -9.71 -14.94
C ASP A 32 -0.54 -9.37 -14.15
N ASP A 33 -0.45 -8.54 -13.12
CA ASP A 33 -1.61 -8.09 -12.34
C ASP A 33 -2.31 -6.85 -12.92
N GLU A 34 -1.90 -6.32 -14.06
CA GLU A 34 -2.47 -5.10 -14.65
C GLU A 34 -4.01 -5.17 -14.76
N GLU A 35 -4.56 -6.29 -15.25
CA GLU A 35 -6.00 -6.47 -15.35
C GLU A 35 -6.69 -6.46 -13.98
N ARG A 36 -6.10 -7.11 -12.98
CA ARG A 36 -6.60 -7.09 -11.59
C ARG A 36 -6.58 -5.70 -10.96
N ILE A 37 -5.55 -4.91 -11.26
CA ILE A 37 -5.45 -3.52 -10.83
C ILE A 37 -6.55 -2.69 -11.49
N ARG A 38 -6.75 -2.85 -12.80
CA ARG A 38 -7.82 -2.19 -13.57
C ARG A 38 -9.20 -2.49 -12.99
N ASP A 39 -9.49 -3.76 -12.74
CA ASP A 39 -10.75 -4.21 -12.14
C ASP A 39 -10.94 -3.65 -10.72
N GLY A 40 -9.88 -3.66 -9.91
CA GLY A 40 -9.89 -3.09 -8.57
C GLY A 40 -10.20 -1.59 -8.58
N ILE A 41 -9.56 -0.82 -9.48
CA ILE A 41 -9.81 0.61 -9.64
C ILE A 41 -11.25 0.87 -10.11
N ALA A 42 -11.77 0.08 -11.03
CA ALA A 42 -13.15 0.21 -11.52
C ALA A 42 -14.20 -0.02 -10.41
N ARG A 43 -13.86 -0.80 -9.39
CA ARG A 43 -14.72 -1.09 -8.22
C ARG A 43 -14.64 -0.05 -7.11
N LEU A 44 -13.66 0.84 -7.12
CA LEU A 44 -13.62 1.96 -6.17
C LEU A 44 -14.84 2.87 -6.39
N SER A 45 -15.43 3.39 -5.33
CA SER A 45 -16.41 4.47 -5.44
C SER A 45 -15.79 5.70 -6.13
N ALA A 46 -16.62 6.58 -6.66
CA ALA A 46 -16.15 7.83 -7.23
C ALA A 46 -15.36 8.67 -6.21
N GLU A 47 -15.79 8.66 -4.95
CA GLU A 47 -15.12 9.34 -3.85
C GLU A 47 -13.75 8.71 -3.56
N SER A 48 -13.67 7.41 -3.33
CA SER A 48 -12.42 6.72 -3.05
C SER A 48 -11.41 6.84 -4.20
N ARG A 49 -11.88 6.79 -5.43
CA ARG A 49 -11.06 7.02 -6.61
C ARG A 49 -10.52 8.45 -6.67
N TYR A 50 -11.37 9.45 -6.42
CA TYR A 50 -10.96 10.84 -6.35
C TYR A 50 -9.93 11.08 -5.24
N LEU A 51 -10.20 10.58 -4.03
CA LEU A 51 -9.30 10.72 -2.88
C LEU A 51 -7.92 10.06 -3.13
N ARG A 52 -7.87 9.02 -3.96
CA ARG A 52 -6.61 8.29 -4.27
C ARG A 52 -5.83 8.89 -5.44
N PHE A 53 -6.52 9.32 -6.49
CA PHE A 53 -5.89 9.72 -7.75
C PHE A 53 -5.97 11.22 -8.03
N PHE A 54 -6.59 11.99 -7.13
CA PHE A 54 -6.78 13.44 -7.23
C PHE A 54 -7.49 13.86 -8.53
N SER A 55 -8.28 12.95 -9.08
CA SER A 55 -8.98 13.14 -10.35
C SER A 55 -10.43 12.68 -10.25
N PRO A 56 -11.39 13.48 -10.71
CA PRO A 56 -12.80 13.11 -10.77
C PRO A 56 -13.11 12.17 -11.95
N ALA A 57 -12.13 11.81 -12.77
CA ALA A 57 -12.33 10.98 -13.95
C ALA A 57 -12.92 9.61 -13.58
N PRO A 58 -13.90 9.11 -14.33
CA PRO A 58 -14.56 7.82 -14.05
C PRO A 58 -13.64 6.61 -14.27
N ALA A 59 -12.59 6.78 -15.08
CA ALA A 59 -11.56 5.76 -15.32
C ALA A 59 -10.19 6.42 -15.40
N LEU A 60 -9.16 5.67 -15.06
CA LEU A 60 -7.78 6.10 -15.23
C LEU A 60 -7.28 5.80 -16.65
N PRO A 61 -6.36 6.62 -17.20
CA PRO A 61 -5.65 6.29 -18.42
C PRO A 61 -4.91 4.96 -18.31
N ASP A 62 -4.86 4.18 -19.41
CA ASP A 62 -4.17 2.88 -19.44
C ASP A 62 -2.70 2.98 -19.01
N GLU A 63 -2.02 4.06 -19.38
CA GLU A 63 -0.64 4.34 -18.97
C GLU A 63 -0.47 4.44 -17.44
N VAL A 64 -1.47 4.98 -16.73
CA VAL A 64 -1.44 5.04 -15.25
C VAL A 64 -1.61 3.64 -14.67
N VAL A 65 -2.54 2.84 -15.20
CA VAL A 65 -2.76 1.46 -14.75
C VAL A 65 -1.51 0.62 -15.03
N HIS A 66 -0.92 0.75 -16.21
CA HIS A 66 0.32 0.08 -16.57
C HIS A 66 1.45 0.41 -15.58
N ARG A 67 1.67 1.68 -15.25
CA ARG A 67 2.68 2.10 -14.25
C ARG A 67 2.43 1.53 -12.86
N LEU A 68 1.17 1.33 -12.46
CA LEU A 68 0.86 0.70 -11.17
C LEU A 68 1.21 -0.80 -11.15
N ALA A 69 1.23 -1.46 -12.30
CA ALA A 69 1.64 -2.86 -12.44
C ALA A 69 3.15 -3.03 -12.71
N ASP A 70 3.82 -1.99 -13.22
CA ASP A 70 5.25 -2.00 -13.55
C ASP A 70 6.09 -1.89 -12.26
N VAL A 71 6.09 -2.98 -11.51
CA VAL A 71 6.74 -3.12 -10.20
C VAL A 71 8.02 -3.94 -10.37
N ASP A 72 9.17 -3.33 -10.07
CA ASP A 72 10.48 -3.98 -10.14
C ASP A 72 10.98 -4.44 -8.76
N GLY A 73 10.31 -3.98 -7.69
CA GLY A 73 10.62 -4.30 -6.31
C GLY A 73 11.83 -3.55 -5.74
N HIS A 74 12.37 -2.59 -6.45
CA HIS A 74 13.46 -1.73 -6.01
C HIS A 74 13.08 -0.25 -6.11
N ASP A 75 12.88 0.28 -7.31
CA ASP A 75 12.43 1.65 -7.52
C ASP A 75 10.91 1.78 -7.36
N HIS A 76 10.17 0.71 -7.64
CA HIS A 76 8.75 0.60 -7.40
C HIS A 76 8.44 -0.69 -6.62
N ILE A 77 8.11 -0.54 -5.35
CA ILE A 77 7.73 -1.63 -4.43
C ILE A 77 6.22 -1.57 -4.25
N ALA A 78 5.53 -2.71 -4.41
CA ALA A 78 4.09 -2.73 -4.24
C ALA A 78 3.57 -4.09 -3.73
N TRP A 79 2.54 -4.01 -2.88
CA TRP A 79 1.83 -5.16 -2.34
C TRP A 79 0.33 -5.05 -2.64
N GLY A 80 -0.26 -6.17 -3.04
CA GLY A 80 -1.69 -6.30 -3.28
C GLY A 80 -2.34 -7.22 -2.27
N ALA A 81 -3.62 -6.97 -2.01
CA ALA A 81 -4.48 -7.83 -1.19
C ALA A 81 -5.60 -8.43 -2.03
N ILE A 82 -5.84 -9.72 -1.83
CA ILE A 82 -6.88 -10.51 -2.49
C ILE A 82 -7.81 -11.07 -1.41
N CYS A 83 -9.14 -10.96 -1.61
CA CYS A 83 -10.10 -11.67 -0.77
C CYS A 83 -10.11 -13.16 -1.16
N SER A 84 -9.60 -14.02 -0.29
CA SER A 84 -9.45 -15.45 -0.60
C SER A 84 -10.73 -16.27 -0.41
N GLU A 85 -11.77 -15.69 0.17
CA GLU A 85 -13.09 -16.33 0.33
C GLU A 85 -14.19 -15.71 -0.55
N CYS A 86 -13.90 -14.58 -1.20
CA CYS A 86 -14.83 -13.94 -2.11
C CYS A 86 -14.85 -14.65 -3.47
N PRO A 87 -16.02 -14.76 -4.15
CA PRO A 87 -16.09 -15.34 -5.48
C PRO A 87 -15.15 -14.64 -6.46
N GLY A 88 -14.35 -15.42 -7.21
CA GLY A 88 -13.41 -14.91 -8.20
C GLY A 88 -12.10 -14.35 -7.62
N TRP A 89 -11.91 -14.40 -6.31
CA TRP A 89 -10.68 -13.95 -5.63
C TRP A 89 -10.23 -12.56 -6.06
N PRO A 90 -11.10 -11.55 -5.88
CA PRO A 90 -10.83 -10.21 -6.37
C PRO A 90 -9.71 -9.53 -5.60
N ALA A 91 -8.97 -8.65 -6.29
CA ALA A 91 -8.14 -7.67 -5.63
C ALA A 91 -9.01 -6.69 -4.84
N ILE A 92 -8.65 -6.44 -3.58
CA ILE A 92 -9.43 -5.62 -2.65
C ILE A 92 -8.64 -4.42 -2.10
N GLY A 93 -7.36 -4.34 -2.44
CA GLY A 93 -6.50 -3.22 -2.07
C GLY A 93 -5.10 -3.37 -2.66
N ALA A 94 -4.41 -2.26 -2.73
CA ALA A 94 -3.01 -2.16 -3.14
C ALA A 94 -2.30 -1.03 -2.39
N VAL A 95 -1.02 -1.22 -2.12
CA VAL A 95 -0.13 -0.24 -1.50
C VAL A 95 1.16 -0.16 -2.30
N HIS A 96 1.67 1.04 -2.50
CA HIS A 96 2.85 1.30 -3.33
C HIS A 96 3.83 2.22 -2.60
N ALA A 97 5.10 2.02 -2.85
CA ALA A 97 6.19 2.94 -2.58
C ALA A 97 7.01 3.10 -3.85
N VAL A 98 7.12 4.33 -4.36
CA VAL A 98 7.89 4.64 -5.56
C VAL A 98 9.02 5.58 -5.17
N ARG A 99 10.28 5.23 -5.48
CA ARG A 99 11.42 6.09 -5.17
C ARG A 99 11.29 7.44 -5.88
N ASN A 100 11.62 8.52 -5.16
CA ASN A 100 11.62 9.86 -5.75
C ASN A 100 12.76 10.05 -6.77
N GLN A 101 13.81 9.28 -6.64
CA GLN A 101 14.96 9.24 -7.55
C GLN A 101 15.53 7.81 -7.58
N PRO A 102 16.07 7.34 -8.70
CA PRO A 102 16.73 6.04 -8.78
C PRO A 102 17.78 5.88 -7.66
N ASP A 103 17.80 4.73 -7.01
CA ASP A 103 18.66 4.42 -5.86
C ASP A 103 18.53 5.39 -4.66
N GLY A 104 17.54 6.30 -4.67
CA GLY A 104 17.25 7.22 -3.58
C GLY A 104 16.76 6.49 -2.33
N ARG A 105 16.88 7.11 -1.16
CA ARG A 105 16.44 6.54 0.12
C ARG A 105 15.06 7.01 0.58
N VAL A 106 14.40 7.81 -0.24
CA VAL A 106 13.05 8.35 0.00
C VAL A 106 12.17 8.02 -1.19
N GLY A 107 10.93 7.65 -0.94
CA GLY A 107 9.93 7.36 -1.97
C GLY A 107 8.59 7.99 -1.64
N GLU A 108 7.64 7.92 -2.57
CA GLU A 108 6.26 8.32 -2.38
C GLU A 108 5.40 7.12 -2.00
N TYR A 109 4.63 7.25 -0.92
CA TYR A 109 3.70 6.24 -0.43
C TYR A 109 2.29 6.49 -0.94
N SER A 110 1.60 5.42 -1.29
CA SER A 110 0.18 5.50 -1.56
C SER A 110 -0.54 4.17 -1.30
N VAL A 111 -1.80 4.24 -0.89
CA VAL A 111 -2.63 3.08 -0.59
C VAL A 111 -4.05 3.28 -1.11
N ALA A 112 -4.66 2.20 -1.60
CA ALA A 112 -6.07 2.12 -1.93
C ALA A 112 -6.68 0.83 -1.38
N VAL A 113 -7.89 0.93 -0.88
CA VAL A 113 -8.70 -0.19 -0.39
C VAL A 113 -10.11 -0.02 -0.93
N LEU A 114 -10.76 -1.09 -1.38
CA LEU A 114 -12.17 -1.04 -1.78
C LEU A 114 -13.05 -0.66 -0.59
N ASP A 115 -14.08 0.13 -0.84
CA ASP A 115 -14.93 0.76 0.19
C ASP A 115 -15.52 -0.26 1.17
N GLU A 116 -15.94 -1.41 0.67
CA GLU A 116 -16.51 -2.52 1.48
C GLU A 116 -15.51 -3.15 2.48
N PHE A 117 -14.21 -2.87 2.31
CA PHE A 117 -13.13 -3.36 3.18
C PHE A 117 -12.50 -2.25 4.03
N HIS A 118 -13.07 -1.03 4.02
CA HIS A 118 -12.62 0.05 4.88
C HIS A 118 -12.87 -0.27 6.36
N GLY A 119 -12.02 0.27 7.24
CA GLY A 119 -12.16 0.11 8.69
C GLY A 119 -11.85 -1.28 9.25
N LYS A 120 -11.42 -2.24 8.41
CA LYS A 120 -11.18 -3.65 8.78
C LYS A 120 -9.69 -4.01 8.97
N GLY A 121 -8.80 -3.02 9.04
CA GLY A 121 -7.36 -3.23 9.26
C GLY A 121 -6.53 -3.48 8.00
N LEU A 122 -7.15 -3.65 6.81
CA LEU A 122 -6.46 -4.03 5.58
C LEU A 122 -5.33 -3.07 5.17
N ALA A 123 -5.58 -1.76 5.22
CA ALA A 123 -4.56 -0.76 4.88
C ALA A 123 -3.32 -0.88 5.78
N ARG A 124 -3.50 -1.11 7.10
CA ARG A 124 -2.39 -1.33 8.03
C ARG A 124 -1.60 -2.60 7.71
N MET A 125 -2.29 -3.69 7.39
CA MET A 125 -1.65 -4.96 7.04
C MET A 125 -0.80 -4.84 5.76
N MET A 126 -1.35 -4.24 4.71
CA MET A 126 -0.59 -3.99 3.47
C MET A 126 0.59 -3.04 3.71
N THR A 127 0.37 -1.99 4.50
CA THR A 127 1.45 -1.04 4.86
C THR A 127 2.55 -1.73 5.66
N ALA A 128 2.23 -2.64 6.58
CA ALA A 128 3.23 -3.42 7.30
C ALA A 128 4.13 -4.22 6.34
N ALA A 129 3.53 -4.94 5.39
CA ALA A 129 4.28 -5.70 4.39
C ALA A 129 5.16 -4.78 3.52
N LEU A 130 4.60 -3.68 3.03
CA LEU A 130 5.33 -2.69 2.23
C LEU A 130 6.52 -2.10 2.98
N LEU A 131 6.33 -1.68 4.25
CA LEU A 131 7.40 -1.05 5.03
C LEU A 131 8.56 -2.00 5.32
N VAL A 132 8.28 -3.29 5.57
CA VAL A 132 9.32 -4.31 5.72
C VAL A 132 10.12 -4.44 4.42
N ASP A 133 9.45 -4.48 3.28
CA ASP A 133 10.07 -4.55 1.96
C ASP A 133 10.89 -3.28 1.66
N CYS A 134 10.33 -2.09 1.91
CA CYS A 134 11.01 -0.82 1.80
C CYS A 134 12.29 -0.76 2.66
N HIS A 135 12.22 -1.25 3.90
CA HIS A 135 13.37 -1.29 4.80
C HIS A 135 14.47 -2.21 4.26
N ALA A 136 14.09 -3.38 3.74
CA ALA A 136 15.04 -4.33 3.14
C ALA A 136 15.73 -3.75 1.90
N GLU A 137 15.02 -2.93 1.11
CA GLU A 137 15.53 -2.22 -0.07
C GLU A 137 16.24 -0.88 0.26
N GLY A 138 16.39 -0.54 1.54
CA GLY A 138 17.16 0.63 2.00
C GLY A 138 16.41 1.96 1.94
N LEU A 139 15.09 1.97 1.74
CA LEU A 139 14.27 3.15 1.93
C LEU A 139 14.18 3.49 3.43
N ILE A 140 14.39 4.76 3.77
CA ILE A 140 14.32 5.25 5.15
C ILE A 140 13.17 6.21 5.38
N GLY A 141 12.62 6.79 4.30
CA GLY A 141 11.54 7.76 4.38
C GLY A 141 10.53 7.57 3.26
N LEU A 142 9.29 7.92 3.53
CA LEU A 142 8.20 7.93 2.55
C LEU A 142 7.43 9.24 2.65
N ASP A 143 7.34 9.97 1.53
CA ASP A 143 6.48 11.12 1.40
C ASP A 143 5.05 10.66 1.17
N VAL A 144 4.10 11.32 1.81
CA VAL A 144 2.67 11.02 1.69
C VAL A 144 1.93 12.29 1.32
N HIS A 145 1.25 12.26 0.19
CA HIS A 145 0.36 13.32 -0.27
C HIS A 145 -1.08 12.85 -0.18
N THR A 146 -1.93 13.59 0.50
CA THR A 146 -3.35 13.27 0.62
C THR A 146 -4.20 14.52 0.57
N LEU A 147 -5.39 14.44 -0.01
CA LEU A 147 -6.34 15.53 0.07
C LEU A 147 -6.68 15.81 1.54
N SER A 148 -6.72 17.09 1.94
CA SER A 148 -6.97 17.50 3.33
C SER A 148 -8.31 16.97 3.87
N GLU A 149 -9.28 16.74 2.98
CA GLU A 149 -10.58 16.14 3.29
C GLU A 149 -10.52 14.60 3.48
N ASN A 150 -9.41 13.94 3.12
CA ASN A 150 -9.23 12.50 3.30
C ASN A 150 -8.85 12.17 4.75
N HIS A 151 -9.83 12.27 5.64
CA HIS A 151 -9.61 12.01 7.07
C HIS A 151 -9.18 10.56 7.36
N ALA A 152 -9.54 9.60 6.51
CA ALA A 152 -9.13 8.20 6.68
C ALA A 152 -7.63 8.03 6.45
N ALA A 153 -7.09 8.63 5.37
CA ALA A 153 -5.66 8.62 5.09
C ALA A 153 -4.89 9.39 6.17
N SER A 154 -5.36 10.57 6.58
CA SER A 154 -4.72 11.35 7.66
C SER A 154 -4.63 10.55 8.96
N ARG A 155 -5.69 9.85 9.37
CA ARG A 155 -5.67 8.98 10.56
C ARG A 155 -4.67 7.84 10.43
N LEU A 156 -4.58 7.20 9.25
CA LEU A 156 -3.60 6.16 9.00
C LEU A 156 -2.17 6.71 9.13
N VAL A 157 -1.88 7.83 8.47
CA VAL A 157 -0.55 8.46 8.51
C VAL A 157 -0.16 8.85 9.93
N HIS A 158 -1.06 9.42 10.71
CA HIS A 158 -0.80 9.73 12.12
C HIS A 158 -0.56 8.47 12.96
N ALA A 159 -1.32 7.40 12.75
CA ALA A 159 -1.11 6.12 13.43
C ALA A 159 0.25 5.48 13.10
N LEU A 160 0.79 5.76 11.91
CA LEU A 160 2.13 5.35 11.47
C LEU A 160 3.26 6.27 11.99
N GLY A 161 2.94 7.29 12.80
CA GLY A 161 3.91 8.26 13.30
C GLY A 161 4.33 9.32 12.26
N GLY A 162 3.50 9.55 11.26
CA GLY A 162 3.78 10.52 10.19
C GLY A 162 3.90 11.95 10.71
N THR A 163 4.93 12.63 10.25
CA THR A 163 5.20 14.04 10.55
C THR A 163 4.59 14.93 9.47
N TRP A 164 3.70 15.83 9.87
CA TRP A 164 3.13 16.83 8.98
C TRP A 164 4.20 17.82 8.47
N LYS A 165 4.21 18.11 7.18
CA LYS A 165 5.18 18.99 6.51
C LYS A 165 4.55 20.30 6.05
N GLY A 166 3.28 20.26 5.67
CA GLY A 166 2.58 21.43 5.15
C GLY A 166 1.30 21.05 4.43
N GLU A 167 0.64 22.09 3.91
CA GLU A 167 -0.53 21.96 3.05
C GLU A 167 -0.44 22.97 1.92
N SER A 168 -0.74 22.54 0.70
CA SER A 168 -0.80 23.40 -0.47
C SER A 168 -1.92 22.95 -1.38
N ALA A 169 -2.75 23.91 -1.82
CA ALA A 169 -3.88 23.68 -2.74
C ALA A 169 -4.83 22.53 -2.30
N GLY A 170 -5.06 22.38 -0.98
CA GLY A 170 -5.92 21.32 -0.42
C GLY A 170 -5.27 19.95 -0.36
N VAL A 171 -3.95 19.85 -0.58
CA VAL A 171 -3.15 18.64 -0.42
C VAL A 171 -2.28 18.79 0.83
N ALA A 172 -2.50 17.92 1.80
CA ALA A 172 -1.67 17.79 2.99
C ALA A 172 -0.47 16.89 2.69
N GLU A 173 0.70 17.32 3.16
CA GLU A 173 1.97 16.65 2.97
C GLU A 173 2.50 16.11 4.30
N TYR A 174 2.90 14.85 4.33
CA TYR A 174 3.51 14.20 5.47
C TYR A 174 4.78 13.47 5.05
N CYS A 175 5.61 13.15 6.06
CA CYS A 175 6.75 12.26 5.89
C CYS A 175 6.65 11.14 6.94
N LEU A 176 6.83 9.90 6.50
CA LEU A 176 6.96 8.72 7.34
C LEU A 176 8.44 8.34 7.42
N ASP A 177 8.95 8.12 8.63
CA ASP A 177 10.17 7.36 8.84
C ASP A 177 9.83 5.87 8.80
N VAL A 178 10.48 5.11 7.93
CA VAL A 178 10.16 3.69 7.68
C VAL A 178 10.35 2.86 8.95
N GLY A 179 11.46 3.07 9.68
CA GLY A 179 11.74 2.34 10.92
C GLY A 179 10.74 2.66 12.03
N ALA A 180 10.42 3.94 12.22
CA ALA A 180 9.44 4.39 13.21
C ALA A 180 8.04 3.87 12.89
N ALA A 181 7.64 3.87 11.61
CA ALA A 181 6.34 3.36 11.17
C ALA A 181 6.21 1.84 11.38
N ILE A 182 7.27 1.06 11.15
CA ILE A 182 7.32 -0.36 11.50
C ILE A 182 7.14 -0.54 13.02
N ALA A 183 7.85 0.24 13.83
CA ALA A 183 7.74 0.16 15.29
C ALA A 183 6.33 0.52 15.77
N ALA A 184 5.70 1.54 15.20
CA ALA A 184 4.33 1.92 15.50
C ALA A 184 3.33 0.79 15.18
N LEU A 185 3.44 0.15 14.01
CA LEU A 185 2.59 -0.97 13.64
C LEU A 185 2.81 -2.21 14.50
N ARG A 186 4.04 -2.46 14.96
CA ARG A 186 4.32 -3.56 15.91
C ARG A 186 3.69 -3.34 17.28
N ALA A 187 3.58 -2.09 17.70
CA ALA A 187 2.93 -1.73 18.97
C ALA A 187 1.41 -1.69 18.87
N ASP A 188 0.84 -1.71 17.66
CA ASP A 188 -0.60 -1.66 17.43
C ASP A 188 -1.25 -3.03 17.70
N THR A 189 -2.01 -3.10 18.79
CA THR A 189 -2.75 -4.31 19.19
C THR A 189 -4.17 -4.38 18.61
N ASP A 190 -4.65 -3.29 18.00
CA ASP A 190 -6.02 -3.19 17.49
C ASP A 190 -6.20 -3.85 16.12
N ALA A 191 -5.10 -4.24 15.47
CA ALA A 191 -5.09 -4.89 14.17
C ALA A 191 -4.30 -6.22 14.22
N PRO A 192 -4.86 -7.31 14.74
CA PRO A 192 -4.14 -8.58 14.90
C PRO A 192 -3.59 -9.14 13.59
N GLY A 193 -4.21 -8.84 12.45
CA GLY A 193 -3.68 -9.20 11.14
C GLY A 193 -2.31 -8.57 10.82
N VAL A 194 -1.97 -7.44 11.44
CA VAL A 194 -0.65 -6.79 11.28
C VAL A 194 0.44 -7.64 11.93
N GLN A 195 0.20 -8.18 13.13
CA GLN A 195 1.16 -9.04 13.81
C GLN A 195 1.44 -10.30 12.98
N HIS A 196 0.38 -10.89 12.40
CA HIS A 196 0.49 -12.03 11.49
C HIS A 196 1.37 -11.71 10.25
N VAL A 197 1.28 -10.49 9.72
CA VAL A 197 2.15 -10.06 8.62
C VAL A 197 3.61 -10.09 9.04
N PHE A 198 3.96 -9.52 10.20
CA PHE A 198 5.33 -9.52 10.69
C PHE A 198 5.85 -10.94 10.97
N GLU A 199 5.03 -11.80 11.59
CA GLU A 199 5.38 -13.21 11.85
C GLU A 199 5.71 -13.96 10.56
N GLN A 200 4.89 -13.82 9.51
CA GLN A 200 5.09 -14.51 8.23
C GLN A 200 6.27 -13.93 7.42
N LEU A 201 6.63 -12.68 7.64
CA LEU A 201 7.83 -12.07 7.06
C LEU A 201 9.10 -12.35 7.89
N GLY A 202 8.98 -12.97 9.07
CA GLY A 202 10.11 -13.35 9.91
C GLY A 202 10.80 -12.17 10.58
N VAL A 203 10.08 -11.10 10.86
CA VAL A 203 10.61 -9.84 11.43
C VAL A 203 9.85 -9.40 12.66
#